data_e5146aa8ad5cd05fd8d461d62af2cf6c
#
_entry.id   e5146aa8ad5cd05fd8d461d62af2cf6c
#
_cell.length_a   1.000
_cell.length_b   1.000
_cell.length_c   1.000
_cell.angle_alpha   90.00
_cell.angle_beta   90.00
_cell.angle_gamma   90.00
#
_symmetry.space_group_name_H-M   'P 1'
#
loop_
_entity.id
_entity.type
_entity.pdbx_description
1 polymer ?
#
loop_
_entity_poly.entity_id
_entity_poly.type
_entity_poly.pdbx_seq_one_letter_code
_entity_poly.pdbx_strand_id
1 'polypeptide(L)'
;AWRTYLLDNLLQPAAVWATLAAFASDQHLGCVFPAFYKLLKEGMTHAGTPPYSTSTEYSMILDLMSRMGLPGEYARSEQFFSGGTMFWYRPQALQPLLECGLRFEDFPEEPIGVGGTLAHALERIPPLVCTRRGYRVRSLTCFPSIQYPPERFQD
;
A
#
# COMPACT_ATOMS: atom_id res chain seq x y z
N ALA A 1 -11.78 -12.37 -7.11
CA ALA A 1 -10.85 -13.02 -6.17
C ALA A 1 -10.00 -12.01 -5.39
N TRP A 2 -9.13 -11.23 -6.02
CA TRP A 2 -8.24 -10.27 -5.35
C TRP A 2 -9.00 -9.20 -4.53
N ARG A 3 -9.99 -8.54 -5.13
CA ARG A 3 -10.80 -7.54 -4.44
C ARG A 3 -11.51 -8.12 -3.22
N THR A 4 -12.10 -9.31 -3.35
CA THR A 4 -12.78 -10.01 -2.25
C THR A 4 -11.79 -10.33 -1.13
N TYR A 5 -10.60 -10.84 -1.48
CA TYR A 5 -9.51 -11.09 -0.53
C TYR A 5 -9.14 -9.84 0.28
N LEU A 6 -8.99 -8.68 -0.38
CA LEU A 6 -8.67 -7.43 0.31
C LEU A 6 -9.80 -7.01 1.25
N LEU A 7 -11.04 -7.01 0.76
CA LEU A 7 -12.20 -6.60 1.54
C LEU A 7 -12.43 -7.50 2.75
N ASP A 8 -12.28 -8.82 2.60
CA ASP A 8 -12.43 -9.74 3.71
C ASP A 8 -11.35 -9.53 4.78
N ASN A 9 -10.11 -9.32 4.38
CA ASN A 9 -9.01 -9.06 5.31
C ASN A 9 -9.02 -7.65 5.93
N LEU A 10 -9.88 -6.76 5.45
CA LEU A 10 -10.02 -5.41 5.99
C LEU A 10 -11.33 -5.21 6.76
N LEU A 11 -12.43 -5.85 6.32
CA LEU A 11 -13.78 -5.50 6.75
C LEU A 11 -14.54 -6.63 7.43
N GLN A 12 -14.13 -7.90 7.29
CA GLN A 12 -14.76 -8.97 8.04
C GLN A 12 -14.53 -8.80 9.55
N PRO A 13 -15.51 -9.15 10.41
CA PRO A 13 -15.40 -8.91 11.84
C PRO A 13 -14.11 -9.41 12.48
N ALA A 14 -13.62 -10.58 12.10
CA ALA A 14 -12.37 -11.13 12.60
C ALA A 14 -11.15 -10.25 12.23
N ALA A 15 -11.10 -9.73 11.01
CA ALA A 15 -10.03 -8.86 10.54
C ALA A 15 -10.09 -7.48 11.22
N VAL A 16 -11.29 -6.91 11.37
CA VAL A 16 -11.51 -5.64 12.10
C VAL A 16 -11.04 -5.77 13.54
N TRP A 17 -11.48 -6.79 14.27
CA TRP A 17 -11.09 -7.00 15.66
C TRP A 17 -9.57 -7.22 15.81
N ALA A 18 -8.96 -8.02 14.95
CA ALA A 18 -7.51 -8.25 14.97
C ALA A 18 -6.74 -6.94 14.70
N THR A 19 -7.21 -6.12 13.76
CA THR A 19 -6.60 -4.82 13.44
C THR A 19 -6.73 -3.83 14.59
N LEU A 20 -7.92 -3.70 15.18
CA LEU A 20 -8.14 -2.82 16.33
C LEU A 20 -7.30 -3.26 17.54
N ALA A 21 -7.23 -4.56 17.83
CA ALA A 21 -6.38 -5.11 18.88
C ALA A 21 -4.90 -4.80 18.63
N ALA A 22 -4.43 -4.91 17.39
CA ALA A 22 -3.06 -4.54 17.02
C ALA A 22 -2.77 -3.07 17.28
N PHE A 23 -3.66 -2.15 16.89
CA PHE A 23 -3.52 -0.71 17.17
C PHE A 23 -3.62 -0.37 18.66
N ALA A 24 -4.45 -1.07 19.40
CA ALA A 24 -4.59 -0.86 20.84
C ALA A 24 -3.34 -1.33 21.62
N SER A 25 -2.75 -2.45 21.22
CA SER A 25 -1.56 -3.03 21.87
C SER A 25 -0.25 -2.34 21.50
N ASP A 26 -0.23 -1.57 20.41
CA ASP A 26 0.97 -0.94 19.89
C ASP A 26 0.72 0.51 19.47
N GLN A 27 1.08 1.45 20.33
CA GLN A 27 0.93 2.89 20.09
C GLN A 27 1.81 3.42 18.94
N HIS A 28 2.85 2.68 18.57
CA HIS A 28 3.72 3.01 17.43
C HIS A 28 3.34 2.26 16.15
N LEU A 29 2.25 1.50 16.14
CA LEU A 29 1.72 0.93 14.91
C LEU A 29 1.05 2.03 14.09
N GLY A 30 1.58 2.30 12.89
CA GLY A 30 1.10 3.37 12.01
C GLY A 30 0.17 2.90 10.91
N CYS A 31 0.42 1.70 10.38
CA CYS A 31 -0.34 1.18 9.25
C CYS A 31 -0.47 -0.35 9.32
N VAL A 32 -1.64 -0.85 8.95
CA VAL A 32 -1.96 -2.28 8.84
C VAL A 32 -2.66 -2.54 7.53
N PHE A 33 -2.20 -3.54 6.79
CA PHE A 33 -2.81 -3.96 5.53
C PHE A 33 -2.70 -5.47 5.32
N PRO A 34 -3.54 -6.08 4.46
CA PRO A 34 -3.45 -7.50 4.12
C PRO A 34 -2.12 -7.84 3.47
N ALA A 35 -1.62 -9.05 3.69
CA ALA A 35 -0.46 -9.55 2.97
C ALA A 35 -0.72 -9.52 1.45
N PHE A 36 0.34 -9.47 0.67
CA PHE A 36 0.22 -9.46 -0.78
C PHE A 36 -0.54 -10.71 -1.26
N TYR A 37 -1.53 -10.50 -2.11
CA TYR A 37 -2.27 -11.60 -2.70
C TYR A 37 -1.33 -12.46 -3.56
N LYS A 38 -1.20 -13.73 -3.22
CA LYS A 38 -0.16 -14.62 -3.75
C LYS A 38 -0.10 -14.64 -5.28
N LEU A 39 -1.26 -14.68 -5.93
CA LEU A 39 -1.34 -14.76 -7.41
C LEU A 39 -0.89 -13.46 -8.10
N LEU A 40 -1.09 -12.30 -7.47
CA LEU A 40 -0.51 -11.06 -7.97
C LEU A 40 1.02 -11.09 -7.89
N LYS A 41 1.55 -11.61 -6.78
CA LYS A 41 2.99 -11.76 -6.60
C LYS A 41 3.60 -12.69 -7.66
N GLU A 42 2.94 -13.82 -7.94
CA GLU A 42 3.38 -14.77 -8.97
C GLU A 42 3.29 -14.16 -10.39
N GLY A 43 2.22 -13.46 -10.71
CA GLY A 43 2.08 -12.76 -11.99
C GLY A 43 3.10 -11.64 -12.17
N MET A 44 3.40 -10.89 -11.13
CA MET A 44 4.40 -9.81 -11.16
C MET A 44 5.83 -10.35 -11.29
N THR A 45 6.12 -11.54 -10.76
CA THR A 45 7.43 -12.17 -10.90
C THR A 45 7.65 -12.80 -12.29
N HIS A 46 6.59 -13.29 -12.95
CA HIS A 46 6.66 -13.85 -14.30
C HIS A 46 6.89 -12.79 -15.37
N ALA A 47 6.42 -11.57 -15.15
CA ALA A 47 6.62 -10.46 -16.08
C ALA A 47 8.03 -9.83 -16.01
N GLY A 48 8.94 -10.36 -15.18
CA GLY A 48 10.28 -9.78 -14.97
C GLY A 48 10.25 -8.38 -14.37
N THR A 49 9.09 -7.89 -14.03
CA THR A 49 8.90 -6.62 -13.34
C THR A 49 8.86 -6.91 -11.83
N PRO A 50 9.85 -6.46 -11.08
CA PRO A 50 9.77 -6.55 -9.63
C PRO A 50 8.48 -5.86 -9.16
N PRO A 51 7.89 -6.23 -8.03
CA PRO A 51 6.78 -5.47 -7.42
C PRO A 51 7.20 -4.07 -6.97
N TYR A 52 8.27 -3.58 -7.56
CA TYR A 52 8.93 -2.32 -7.26
C TYR A 52 8.50 -1.27 -8.26
N SER A 53 8.41 -0.05 -7.77
CA SER A 53 8.15 1.12 -8.61
C SER A 53 9.08 1.18 -9.82
N THR A 54 8.55 1.59 -10.94
CA THR A 54 9.34 2.00 -12.11
C THR A 54 10.29 3.14 -11.70
N SER A 55 11.28 3.44 -12.54
CA SER A 55 12.16 4.59 -12.29
C SER A 55 11.37 5.90 -12.15
N THR A 56 10.31 6.06 -12.94
CA THR A 56 9.42 7.23 -12.88
C THR A 56 8.65 7.30 -11.57
N GLU A 57 8.05 6.20 -11.12
CA GLU A 57 7.37 6.15 -9.83
C GLU A 57 8.32 6.42 -8.67
N TYR A 58 9.54 5.87 -8.72
CA TYR A 58 10.55 6.09 -7.70
C TYR A 58 10.91 7.58 -7.56
N SER A 59 11.11 8.26 -8.68
CA SER A 59 11.35 9.71 -8.70
C SER A 59 10.17 10.47 -8.08
N MET A 60 8.94 10.15 -8.47
CA MET A 60 7.74 10.77 -7.89
C MET A 60 7.61 10.53 -6.38
N ILE A 61 7.98 9.33 -5.91
CA ILE A 61 7.96 9.02 -4.47
C ILE A 61 9.00 9.88 -3.73
N LEU A 62 10.21 10.02 -4.26
CA LEU A 62 11.25 10.87 -3.65
C LEU A 62 10.81 12.33 -3.57
N ASP A 63 10.20 12.84 -4.63
CA ASP A 63 9.68 14.21 -4.68
C ASP A 63 8.56 14.42 -3.65
N LEU A 64 7.62 13.49 -3.55
CA LEU A 64 6.54 13.55 -2.56
C LEU A 64 7.07 13.43 -1.13
N MET A 65 8.00 12.52 -0.87
CA MET A 65 8.64 12.39 0.45
C MET A 65 9.39 13.67 0.83
N SER A 66 10.09 14.28 -0.11
CA SER A 66 10.75 15.58 0.10
C SER A 66 9.74 16.70 0.39
N ARG A 67 8.65 16.77 -0.36
CA ARG A 67 7.55 17.72 -0.15
C ARG A 67 6.91 17.60 1.24
N MET A 68 6.85 16.37 1.76
CA MET A 68 6.36 16.09 3.11
C MET A 68 7.39 16.35 4.22
N GLY A 69 8.59 16.85 3.90
CA GLY A 69 9.66 17.06 4.86
C GLY A 69 10.33 15.76 5.35
N LEU A 70 10.21 14.68 4.59
CA LEU A 70 10.75 13.35 4.89
C LEU A 70 11.75 12.92 3.79
N PRO A 71 12.79 13.73 3.47
CA PRO A 71 13.70 13.42 2.40
C PRO A 71 14.56 12.18 2.70
N GLY A 72 15.17 11.65 1.69
CA GLY A 72 16.14 10.56 1.76
C GLY A 72 15.79 9.41 0.83
N GLU A 73 16.80 8.66 0.48
CA GLU A 73 16.64 7.45 -0.30
C GLU A 73 16.04 6.32 0.54
N TYR A 74 15.37 5.40 -0.10
CA TYR A 74 14.94 4.15 0.49
C TYR A 74 15.27 3.01 -0.45
N ALA A 75 15.60 1.86 0.09
CA ALA A 75 15.90 0.69 -0.71
C ALA A 75 14.62 0.24 -1.44
N ARG A 76 14.75 -0.12 -2.72
CA ARG A 76 13.61 -0.68 -3.48
C ARG A 76 13.05 -1.96 -2.83
N SER A 77 13.89 -2.69 -2.09
CA SER A 77 13.48 -3.86 -1.30
C SER A 77 12.61 -3.52 -0.09
N GLU A 78 12.60 -2.26 0.38
CA GLU A 78 11.78 -1.79 1.50
C GLU A 78 10.35 -1.43 1.08
N GLN A 79 10.04 -1.54 -0.21
CA GLN A 79 8.72 -1.19 -0.75
C GLN A 79 7.68 -2.27 -0.42
N PHE A 80 7.34 -2.33 0.83
CA PHE A 80 6.24 -3.13 1.32
C PHE A 80 4.99 -2.25 1.39
N PHE A 81 4.05 -2.44 0.49
CA PHE A 81 2.87 -1.57 0.34
C PHE A 81 1.58 -2.38 0.24
N SER A 82 0.46 -1.72 0.48
CA SER A 82 -0.84 -2.34 0.34
C SER A 82 -1.29 -2.28 -1.12
N GLY A 83 -1.31 -3.43 -1.80
CA GLY A 83 -1.87 -3.49 -3.15
C GLY A 83 -3.32 -2.98 -3.16
N GLY A 84 -3.63 -2.05 -4.08
CA GLY A 84 -4.95 -1.42 -4.20
C GLY A 84 -5.23 -0.28 -3.22
N THR A 85 -4.23 0.21 -2.52
CA THR A 85 -4.34 1.36 -1.58
C THR A 85 -5.39 1.13 -0.49
N MET A 86 -5.55 -0.11 -0.04
CA MET A 86 -6.54 -0.50 0.97
C MET A 86 -5.84 -0.89 2.28
N PHE A 87 -5.97 -0.05 3.31
CA PHE A 87 -5.29 -0.25 4.58
C PHE A 87 -5.97 0.50 5.73
N TRP A 88 -5.63 0.10 6.94
CA TRP A 88 -5.95 0.84 8.17
C TRP A 88 -4.74 1.65 8.59
N TYR A 89 -4.95 2.84 9.12
CA TYR A 89 -3.85 3.70 9.56
C TYR A 89 -4.19 4.51 10.82
N ARG A 90 -3.15 4.92 11.51
CA ARG A 90 -3.21 5.91 12.59
C ARG A 90 -3.04 7.30 11.96
N PRO A 91 -4.00 8.22 12.09
CA PRO A 91 -3.93 9.54 11.43
C PRO A 91 -2.62 10.29 11.68
N GLN A 92 -2.11 10.25 12.93
CA GLN A 92 -0.85 10.89 13.29
C GLN A 92 0.36 10.33 12.51
N ALA A 93 0.33 9.04 12.17
CA ALA A 93 1.43 8.42 11.41
C ALA A 93 1.49 8.91 9.97
N LEU A 94 0.34 9.26 9.37
CA LEU A 94 0.24 9.74 7.99
C LEU A 94 0.02 11.25 7.88
N GLN A 95 0.12 12.00 8.96
CA GLN A 95 -0.13 13.44 8.98
C GLN A 95 0.57 14.20 7.84
N PRO A 96 1.88 14.01 7.55
CA PRO A 96 2.52 14.72 6.44
C PRO A 96 1.90 14.42 5.08
N LEU A 97 1.42 13.21 4.87
CA LEU A 97 0.73 12.84 3.63
C LEU A 97 -0.64 13.52 3.53
N LEU A 98 -1.38 13.60 4.64
CA LEU A 98 -2.68 14.26 4.68
C LEU A 98 -2.57 15.78 4.50
N GLU A 99 -1.44 16.35 4.85
CA GLU A 99 -1.16 17.79 4.81
C GLU A 99 -0.32 18.22 3.59
N CYS A 100 0.12 17.27 2.74
CA CYS A 100 1.01 17.58 1.60
C CYS A 100 0.34 18.41 0.48
N GLY A 101 -0.95 18.66 0.58
CA GLY A 101 -1.70 19.56 -0.31
C GLY A 101 -1.89 19.00 -1.73
N LEU A 102 -1.96 17.68 -1.89
CA LEU A 102 -2.36 17.06 -3.14
C LEU A 102 -3.82 17.41 -3.48
N ARG A 103 -4.08 17.67 -4.75
CA ARG A 103 -5.39 18.02 -5.28
C ARG A 103 -5.81 17.01 -6.34
N PHE A 104 -7.07 17.01 -6.68
CA PHE A 104 -7.60 16.15 -7.74
C PHE A 104 -6.91 16.43 -9.11
N GLU A 105 -6.60 17.69 -9.37
CA GLU A 105 -5.95 18.14 -10.61
C GLU A 105 -4.49 17.69 -10.75
N ASP A 106 -3.87 17.21 -9.65
CA ASP A 106 -2.52 16.66 -9.68
C ASP A 106 -2.48 15.23 -10.30
N PHE A 107 -3.65 14.58 -10.43
CA PHE A 107 -3.76 13.24 -10.98
C PHE A 107 -4.03 13.27 -12.48
N PRO A 108 -3.48 12.30 -13.24
CA PRO A 108 -3.78 12.21 -14.66
C PRO A 108 -5.24 11.86 -14.90
N GLU A 109 -5.77 12.29 -16.05
CA GLU A 109 -7.12 11.91 -16.50
C GLU A 109 -7.22 10.40 -16.76
N GLU A 110 -8.40 9.84 -16.53
CA GLU A 110 -8.71 8.44 -16.84
C GLU A 110 -8.88 8.23 -18.37
N PRO A 111 -8.47 7.08 -18.90
CA PRO A 111 -7.93 5.92 -18.19
C PRO A 111 -6.43 6.07 -17.86
N ILE A 112 -6.05 5.77 -16.63
CA ILE A 112 -4.64 5.73 -16.26
C ILE A 112 -3.97 4.44 -16.72
N GLY A 113 -2.68 4.50 -17.08
CA GLY A 113 -1.90 3.31 -17.43
C GLY A 113 -1.65 2.37 -16.25
N VAL A 114 -0.96 1.27 -16.52
CA VAL A 114 -0.69 0.20 -15.54
C VAL A 114 0.42 0.58 -14.53
N GLY A 115 1.07 1.73 -14.68
CA GLY A 115 2.14 2.21 -13.82
C GLY A 115 2.65 3.58 -14.24
N GLY A 116 3.59 4.15 -13.49
CA GLY A 116 4.28 5.40 -13.85
C GLY A 116 3.48 6.67 -13.57
N THR A 117 2.41 6.62 -12.79
CA THR A 117 1.60 7.80 -12.46
C THR A 117 1.66 8.15 -10.97
N LEU A 118 1.19 9.34 -10.62
CA LEU A 118 1.08 9.80 -9.23
C LEU A 118 0.23 8.84 -8.37
N ALA A 119 -0.84 8.27 -8.92
CA ALA A 119 -1.67 7.30 -8.23
C ALA A 119 -0.87 6.05 -7.83
N HIS A 120 -0.03 5.53 -8.72
CA HIS A 120 0.84 4.38 -8.43
C HIS A 120 1.95 4.72 -7.43
N ALA A 121 2.50 5.93 -7.48
CA ALA A 121 3.45 6.40 -6.49
C ALA A 121 2.80 6.47 -5.10
N LEU A 122 1.59 7.05 -5.01
CA LEU A 122 0.83 7.18 -3.76
C LEU A 122 0.45 5.84 -3.14
N GLU A 123 0.21 4.82 -3.92
CA GLU A 123 -0.06 3.47 -3.40
C GLU A 123 1.08 2.96 -2.50
N ARG A 124 2.31 3.38 -2.76
CA ARG A 124 3.53 2.94 -2.07
C ARG A 124 3.95 3.84 -0.90
N ILE A 125 3.47 5.06 -0.85
CA ILE A 125 3.91 6.09 0.11
C ILE A 125 3.48 5.83 1.56
N PRO A 126 2.25 5.38 1.89
CA PRO A 126 1.80 5.30 3.28
C PRO A 126 2.71 4.51 4.20
N PRO A 127 3.21 3.30 3.85
CA PRO A 127 4.16 2.57 4.70
C PRO A 127 5.50 3.30 4.86
N LEU A 128 5.98 3.99 3.81
CA LEU A 128 7.23 4.74 3.85
C LEU A 128 7.12 5.93 4.80
N VAL A 129 6.03 6.69 4.74
CA VAL A 129 5.76 7.80 5.67
C VAL A 129 5.70 7.29 7.10
N CYS A 130 4.97 6.22 7.38
CA CYS A 130 4.93 5.60 8.70
C CYS A 130 6.34 5.28 9.20
N THR A 131 7.13 4.57 8.41
CA THR A 131 8.48 4.14 8.78
C THR A 131 9.40 5.33 9.02
N ARG A 132 9.39 6.34 8.16
CA ARG A 132 10.20 7.56 8.30
C ARG A 132 9.85 8.38 9.53
N ARG A 133 8.62 8.27 10.01
CA ARG A 133 8.16 8.91 11.23
C ARG A 133 8.34 8.05 12.49
N GLY A 134 9.01 6.92 12.39
CA GLY A 134 9.27 6.01 13.52
C GLY A 134 8.08 5.12 13.88
N TYR A 135 7.07 5.06 13.03
CA TYR A 135 5.96 4.12 13.21
C TYR A 135 6.26 2.77 12.56
N ARG A 136 5.71 1.72 13.14
CA ARG A 136 5.75 0.38 12.58
C ARG A 136 4.64 0.17 11.55
N VAL A 137 4.93 -0.69 10.59
CA VAL A 137 3.99 -1.16 9.59
C VAL A 137 3.81 -2.66 9.76
N ARG A 138 2.58 -3.14 9.70
CA ARG A 138 2.27 -4.55 9.89
C ARG A 138 1.40 -5.07 8.75
N SER A 139 1.76 -6.24 8.24
CA SER A 139 0.85 -7.03 7.45
C SER A 139 0.04 -7.95 8.35
N LEU A 140 -1.27 -7.97 8.18
CA LEU A 140 -2.19 -8.82 8.91
C LEU A 140 -3.10 -9.55 7.91
N THR A 141 -3.19 -10.86 8.03
CA THR A 141 -4.02 -11.70 7.15
C THR A 141 -4.81 -12.69 7.99
N CYS A 142 -6.11 -12.50 8.06
CA CYS A 142 -7.04 -13.41 8.73
C CYS A 142 -7.57 -14.48 7.77
N PHE A 143 -7.66 -14.15 6.49
CA PHE A 143 -8.16 -15.02 5.44
C PHE A 143 -7.06 -15.19 4.38
N PRO A 144 -6.36 -16.35 4.34
CA PRO A 144 -5.23 -16.56 3.43
C PRO A 144 -5.67 -16.61 1.96
N SER A 145 -4.81 -16.14 1.07
CA SER A 145 -5.11 -15.99 -0.37
C SER A 145 -5.49 -17.31 -1.08
N ILE A 146 -5.10 -18.45 -0.53
CA ILE A 146 -5.46 -19.78 -1.05
C ILE A 146 -6.99 -20.04 -1.07
N GLN A 147 -7.74 -19.31 -0.24
CA GLN A 147 -9.21 -19.41 -0.20
C GLN A 147 -9.88 -18.64 -1.35
N TYR A 148 -9.12 -17.88 -2.11
CA TYR A 148 -9.59 -17.01 -3.20
C TYR A 148 -8.94 -17.42 -4.51
N PRO A 149 -9.41 -18.50 -5.16
CA PRO A 149 -8.85 -18.92 -6.44
C PRO A 149 -9.01 -17.80 -7.48
N PRO A 150 -8.11 -17.72 -8.46
CA PRO A 150 -8.24 -16.74 -9.52
C PRO A 150 -9.58 -16.91 -10.23
N GLU A 151 -10.26 -15.81 -10.45
CA GLU A 151 -11.38 -15.78 -11.37
C GLU A 151 -10.81 -16.17 -12.74
N ARG A 152 -11.37 -17.22 -13.35
CA ARG A 152 -11.09 -17.48 -14.75
C ARG A 152 -11.70 -16.30 -15.51
N PHE A 153 -10.85 -15.43 -16.05
CA PHE A 153 -11.29 -14.50 -17.07
C PHE A 153 -11.87 -15.36 -18.19
N GLN A 154 -13.19 -15.35 -18.34
CA GLN A 154 -13.83 -15.88 -19.53
C GLN A 154 -13.52 -14.84 -20.60
N ASP A 155 -12.71 -15.25 -21.59
CA ASP A 155 -12.39 -14.48 -22.78
C ASP A 155 -13.66 -14.09 -23.55
#